data_0e9b860d398d06cc8a91c8019f217e30
#
_entry.id   0e9b860d398d06cc8a91c8019f217e30
#
_cell.length_a   1.000
_cell.length_b   1.000
_cell.length_c   1.000
_cell.angle_alpha   90.00
_cell.angle_beta   90.00
_cell.angle_gamma   90.00
#
_symmetry.space_group_name_H-M   'P 1'
#
loop_
_entity.id
_entity.type
_entity.pdbx_description
1 polymer ?
#
loop_
_entity_poly.entity_id
_entity_poly.type
_entity_poly.pdbx_seq_one_letter_code
_entity_poly.pdbx_strand_id
1 'polypeptide(L)'
;MRIRSVQWASVLLCAAAGAGALNAQTVDRRSAKAVAASEYLYLWTGSADSTQPDFLAVFDARAASPRYGTLVTTVPVPGRTNGPHHTEHAMPADGRLFANGFDRGQSFIFDMTDRVHPRLDGQFGDIAGMMHPHSFLRLPNGHVLATFQMRHDSLGMAPGGLAELTNRGALVRSVSANRPGVDRRIRPYSAVIIPKLDRIVTTTTDMDGKEQTRALQLWRLSDLKLLNTFDLPNGPRGDEGTATAEPRLLADGKTVLVSTFSCGLYLLNGLEGATPSGTLVSSFPRQKDTSCAIPVIANHFYLVTVPASRAVVSLDISNPVEPREVSRVTLADGDVPHWISIEPNHRRVVITGYAGMKHRVMMANFNESTGHLTLDARFRDAGASAPGVRMDNKTWPHGGHGAGIPHGAVFSLAPRH
;
A
#
# COMPACT_ATOMS: atom_id res chain seq x y z
N MET A 1 -59.67 -9.18 64.31
CA MET A 1 -59.88 -8.19 65.40
C MET A 1 -59.24 -6.87 65.02
N ARG A 2 -60.06 -5.87 64.88
CA ARG A 2 -59.79 -4.45 64.73
C ARG A 2 -58.97 -3.89 63.57
N ILE A 3 -59.71 -3.38 62.65
CA ILE A 3 -59.48 -2.32 61.66
C ILE A 3 -58.99 -1.01 62.35
N ARG A 4 -58.05 -0.33 61.77
CA ARG A 4 -57.99 1.15 61.84
C ARG A 4 -57.55 1.72 60.46
N SER A 5 -58.46 2.43 59.90
CA SER A 5 -58.39 3.35 58.79
C SER A 5 -57.58 4.60 59.17
N VAL A 6 -56.74 5.12 58.27
CA VAL A 6 -56.32 6.56 58.30
C VAL A 6 -56.38 7.11 56.90
N GLN A 7 -56.95 8.25 56.86
CA GLN A 7 -57.47 9.06 55.75
C GLN A 7 -56.43 9.63 54.80
N TRP A 8 -56.86 9.90 53.61
CA TRP A 8 -56.24 10.65 52.52
C TRP A 8 -56.11 12.12 52.84
N ALA A 9 -54.94 12.69 52.48
CA ALA A 9 -54.79 14.15 52.27
C ALA A 9 -54.23 14.35 50.87
N SER A 10 -55.06 14.82 49.98
CA SER A 10 -54.70 15.27 48.63
C SER A 10 -53.99 16.60 48.71
N VAL A 11 -52.78 16.69 48.22
CA VAL A 11 -52.09 17.97 47.94
C VAL A 11 -51.95 18.07 46.41
N LEU A 12 -52.71 18.96 45.81
CA LEU A 12 -52.51 19.44 44.44
C LEU A 12 -51.21 20.27 44.43
N LEU A 13 -50.22 19.85 43.65
CA LEU A 13 -49.14 20.71 43.25
C LEU A 13 -49.25 20.96 41.73
N CYS A 14 -49.39 22.24 41.39
CA CYS A 14 -49.34 22.73 40.02
C CYS A 14 -48.00 22.44 39.37
N ALA A 15 -47.99 21.68 38.31
CA ALA A 15 -46.83 21.50 37.44
C ALA A 15 -46.76 22.71 36.47
N ALA A 16 -45.79 23.61 36.69
CA ALA A 16 -45.40 24.57 35.67
C ALA A 16 -44.57 23.89 34.62
N ALA A 17 -45.08 23.83 33.40
CA ALA A 17 -44.33 23.33 32.23
C ALA A 17 -43.26 24.36 31.85
N GLY A 18 -42.02 24.09 32.26
CA GLY A 18 -40.84 24.77 31.74
C GLY A 18 -40.42 24.10 30.43
N ALA A 19 -40.71 24.74 29.29
CA ALA A 19 -40.14 24.35 28.00
C ALA A 19 -38.64 24.60 28.01
N GLY A 20 -37.86 23.58 28.37
CA GLY A 20 -36.41 23.59 28.21
C GLY A 20 -36.09 23.47 26.72
N ALA A 21 -35.70 24.56 26.10
CA ALA A 21 -35.09 24.57 24.77
C ALA A 21 -33.87 23.67 24.77
N LEU A 22 -33.92 22.53 24.12
CA LEU A 22 -32.78 21.73 23.75
C LEU A 22 -31.94 22.58 22.78
N ASN A 23 -30.92 23.24 23.28
CA ASN A 23 -29.84 23.77 22.47
C ASN A 23 -29.17 22.60 21.78
N ALA A 24 -29.61 22.30 20.55
CA ALA A 24 -28.81 21.54 19.62
C ALA A 24 -27.50 22.33 19.39
N GLN A 25 -26.44 21.96 20.08
CA GLN A 25 -25.11 22.36 19.72
C GLN A 25 -24.89 21.90 18.29
N THR A 26 -25.03 22.83 17.34
CA THR A 26 -24.51 22.68 15.99
C THR A 26 -23.01 22.45 16.17
N VAL A 27 -22.59 21.19 16.05
CA VAL A 27 -21.19 20.83 15.84
C VAL A 27 -20.78 21.59 14.58
N ASP A 28 -20.02 22.67 14.79
CA ASP A 28 -19.39 23.42 13.72
C ASP A 28 -18.51 22.43 12.95
N ARG A 29 -19.07 21.85 11.88
CA ARG A 29 -18.30 21.14 10.88
C ARG A 29 -17.48 22.21 10.16
N ARG A 30 -16.35 22.60 10.78
CA ARG A 30 -15.30 23.27 10.03
C ARG A 30 -15.09 22.44 8.79
N SER A 31 -15.44 23.00 7.65
CA SER A 31 -15.27 22.35 6.36
C SER A 31 -13.80 21.95 6.26
N ALA A 32 -13.52 20.67 6.40
CA ALA A 32 -12.19 20.16 6.13
C ALA A 32 -11.85 20.65 4.73
N LYS A 33 -10.84 21.51 4.61
CA LYS A 33 -10.41 22.08 3.34
C LYS A 33 -10.18 20.91 2.40
N ALA A 34 -10.94 20.85 1.31
CA ALA A 34 -10.84 19.71 0.37
C ALA A 34 -9.39 19.57 -0.08
N VAL A 35 -8.84 18.37 0.02
CA VAL A 35 -7.49 18.08 -0.45
C VAL A 35 -7.45 18.30 -1.95
N ALA A 36 -6.56 19.17 -2.41
CA ALA A 36 -6.43 19.48 -3.82
C ALA A 36 -5.93 18.24 -4.60
N ALA A 37 -6.23 18.19 -5.91
CA ALA A 37 -5.75 17.15 -6.79
C ALA A 37 -4.23 17.21 -6.96
N SER A 38 -3.61 16.04 -7.10
CA SER A 38 -2.19 15.93 -7.44
C SER A 38 -1.91 16.40 -8.86
N GLU A 39 -0.75 17.04 -9.03
CA GLU A 39 -0.36 17.60 -10.33
C GLU A 39 0.46 16.61 -11.16
N TYR A 40 1.21 15.72 -10.50
CA TYR A 40 2.12 14.78 -11.14
C TYR A 40 1.93 13.37 -10.61
N LEU A 41 2.25 12.42 -11.48
CA LEU A 41 2.34 11.00 -11.19
C LEU A 41 3.78 10.57 -11.44
N TYR A 42 4.37 9.84 -10.50
CA TYR A 42 5.70 9.29 -10.58
C TYR A 42 5.61 7.77 -10.72
N LEU A 43 6.37 7.22 -11.69
CA LEU A 43 6.43 5.79 -11.97
C LEU A 43 7.85 5.30 -11.83
N TRP A 44 8.08 4.36 -10.94
CA TRP A 44 9.34 3.64 -10.84
C TRP A 44 9.39 2.58 -11.92
N THR A 45 10.34 2.72 -12.86
CA THR A 45 10.28 2.07 -14.18
C THR A 45 11.60 1.38 -14.48
N GLY A 46 11.52 0.08 -14.78
CA GLY A 46 12.63 -0.67 -15.35
C GLY A 46 12.76 -0.41 -16.85
N SER A 47 13.99 -0.42 -17.35
CA SER A 47 14.22 -0.50 -18.77
C SER A 47 14.11 -1.95 -19.24
N ALA A 48 13.33 -2.21 -20.29
CA ALA A 48 13.30 -3.53 -20.92
C ALA A 48 14.61 -3.85 -21.67
N ASP A 49 15.38 -2.82 -22.04
CA ASP A 49 16.72 -2.96 -22.59
C ASP A 49 17.74 -2.98 -21.44
N SER A 50 18.35 -4.14 -21.21
CA SER A 50 19.37 -4.34 -20.15
C SER A 50 20.62 -3.48 -20.32
N THR A 51 20.82 -2.81 -21.44
CA THR A 51 21.92 -1.87 -21.68
C THR A 51 21.63 -0.45 -21.22
N GLN A 52 20.35 -0.16 -20.92
CA GLN A 52 19.87 1.16 -20.50
C GLN A 52 19.68 1.23 -18.98
N PRO A 53 19.78 2.42 -18.36
CA PRO A 53 19.47 2.58 -16.95
C PRO A 53 17.97 2.47 -16.68
N ASP A 54 17.62 2.01 -15.47
CA ASP A 54 16.29 2.17 -14.91
C ASP A 54 16.05 3.62 -14.48
N PHE A 55 14.80 4.05 -14.34
CA PHE A 55 14.50 5.47 -14.14
C PHE A 55 13.17 5.72 -13.41
N LEU A 56 13.07 6.88 -12.77
CA LEU A 56 11.79 7.44 -12.31
C LEU A 56 11.20 8.28 -13.44
N ALA A 57 9.99 7.97 -13.88
CA ALA A 57 9.27 8.75 -14.90
C ALA A 57 8.25 9.69 -14.23
N VAL A 58 8.12 10.91 -14.75
CA VAL A 58 7.19 11.95 -14.29
C VAL A 58 6.15 12.20 -15.36
N PHE A 59 4.87 12.06 -14.99
CA PHE A 59 3.73 12.32 -15.89
C PHE A 59 2.87 13.48 -15.39
N ASP A 60 2.31 14.25 -16.32
CA ASP A 60 1.29 15.25 -16.00
C ASP A 60 -0.01 14.55 -15.57
N ALA A 61 -0.38 14.70 -14.31
CA ALA A 61 -1.58 14.13 -13.71
C ALA A 61 -2.71 15.16 -13.52
N ARG A 62 -2.58 16.38 -14.03
CA ARG A 62 -3.60 17.43 -13.93
C ARG A 62 -4.74 17.14 -14.90
N ALA A 63 -5.86 16.67 -14.40
CA ALA A 63 -6.99 16.24 -15.23
C ALA A 63 -7.57 17.35 -16.15
N ALA A 64 -7.38 18.63 -15.81
CA ALA A 64 -7.78 19.76 -16.64
C ALA A 64 -6.70 20.20 -17.64
N SER A 65 -5.50 19.63 -17.59
CA SER A 65 -4.38 19.97 -18.48
C SER A 65 -4.59 19.38 -19.87
N PRO A 66 -4.27 20.13 -20.95
CA PRO A 66 -4.20 19.53 -22.29
C PRO A 66 -3.05 18.50 -22.41
N ARG A 67 -2.13 18.46 -21.42
CA ARG A 67 -1.02 17.52 -21.33
C ARG A 67 -1.32 16.34 -20.40
N TYR A 68 -2.55 16.17 -19.95
CA TYR A 68 -2.94 15.09 -19.05
C TYR A 68 -2.52 13.72 -19.61
N GLY A 69 -1.77 12.94 -18.81
CA GLY A 69 -1.20 11.67 -19.22
C GLY A 69 0.08 11.75 -20.06
N THR A 70 0.64 12.95 -20.31
CA THR A 70 1.89 13.06 -21.06
C THR A 70 3.12 12.93 -20.15
N LEU A 71 4.16 12.29 -20.68
CA LEU A 71 5.48 12.24 -20.03
C LEU A 71 6.07 13.67 -19.96
N VAL A 72 6.56 14.04 -18.78
CA VAL A 72 7.18 15.35 -18.52
C VAL A 72 8.69 15.24 -18.52
N THR A 73 9.25 14.34 -17.72
CA THR A 73 10.68 14.09 -17.60
C THR A 73 10.97 12.69 -17.05
N THR A 74 12.24 12.32 -17.00
CA THR A 74 12.72 11.08 -16.39
C THR A 74 14.01 11.35 -15.60
N VAL A 75 14.20 10.58 -14.52
CA VAL A 75 15.42 10.63 -13.70
C VAL A 75 16.06 9.26 -13.73
N PRO A 76 17.12 9.06 -14.52
CA PRO A 76 17.83 7.77 -14.55
C PRO A 76 18.57 7.55 -13.24
N VAL A 77 18.73 6.26 -12.87
CA VAL A 77 19.52 5.86 -11.70
C VAL A 77 20.81 5.16 -12.12
N PRO A 78 21.85 5.15 -11.28
CA PRO A 78 23.05 4.38 -11.51
C PRO A 78 22.80 2.88 -11.64
N GLY A 79 23.60 2.22 -12.46
CA GLY A 79 23.47 0.79 -12.72
C GLY A 79 22.41 0.49 -13.79
N ARG A 80 22.22 -0.79 -14.02
CA ARG A 80 21.30 -1.34 -15.02
C ARG A 80 20.67 -2.60 -14.46
N THR A 81 19.50 -2.98 -14.92
CA THR A 81 18.83 -4.19 -14.44
C THR A 81 18.71 -4.22 -12.92
N ASN A 82 18.40 -3.06 -12.31
CA ASN A 82 18.20 -2.99 -10.87
C ASN A 82 16.91 -3.73 -10.45
N GLY A 83 15.99 -3.96 -11.38
CA GLY A 83 14.68 -4.53 -11.12
C GLY A 83 13.78 -3.59 -10.33
N PRO A 84 13.41 -2.41 -10.88
CA PRO A 84 12.46 -1.51 -10.25
C PRO A 84 11.24 -2.24 -9.74
N HIS A 85 10.94 -2.10 -8.44
CA HIS A 85 9.89 -2.84 -7.80
C HIS A 85 8.98 -1.91 -6.99
N HIS A 86 9.14 -1.77 -5.68
CA HIS A 86 8.29 -0.92 -4.86
C HIS A 86 8.79 0.52 -4.78
N THR A 87 7.86 1.47 -4.69
CA THR A 87 8.03 2.77 -4.05
C THR A 87 7.34 2.74 -2.68
N GLU A 88 7.47 3.80 -1.89
CA GLU A 88 6.49 4.05 -0.84
C GLU A 88 5.09 4.18 -1.47
N HIS A 89 4.04 3.79 -0.74
CA HIS A 89 2.66 3.78 -1.28
C HIS A 89 2.04 5.17 -1.39
N ALA A 90 2.59 6.15 -0.70
CA ALA A 90 2.18 7.54 -0.73
C ALA A 90 3.41 8.45 -0.72
N MET A 91 3.28 9.63 -1.33
CA MET A 91 4.35 10.62 -1.32
C MET A 91 4.62 11.10 0.11
N PRO A 92 5.85 10.97 0.62
CA PRO A 92 6.20 11.46 1.95
C PRO A 92 6.11 12.98 2.06
N ALA A 93 5.70 13.46 3.24
CA ALA A 93 5.53 14.90 3.49
C ALA A 93 6.85 15.69 3.42
N ASP A 94 7.99 15.03 3.65
CA ASP A 94 9.32 15.61 3.54
C ASP A 94 9.86 15.64 2.10
N GLY A 95 9.11 15.09 1.15
CA GLY A 95 9.46 15.06 -0.27
C GLY A 95 10.62 14.12 -0.60
N ARG A 96 10.96 13.15 0.23
CA ARG A 96 11.99 12.14 -0.04
C ARG A 96 11.34 10.79 -0.27
N LEU A 97 11.32 10.34 -1.52
CA LEU A 97 10.69 9.08 -1.93
C LEU A 97 11.74 7.97 -1.97
N PHE A 98 11.46 6.89 -1.25
CA PHE A 98 12.25 5.66 -1.31
C PHE A 98 11.67 4.71 -2.37
N ALA A 99 12.56 4.09 -3.14
CA ALA A 99 12.22 3.07 -4.14
C ALA A 99 13.29 1.98 -4.16
N ASN A 100 12.91 0.71 -4.30
CA ASN A 100 13.87 -0.38 -4.38
C ASN A 100 14.09 -0.88 -5.82
N GLY A 101 15.31 -1.26 -6.11
CA GLY A 101 15.70 -2.06 -7.25
C GLY A 101 16.01 -3.46 -6.76
N PHE A 102 15.03 -4.34 -6.80
CA PHE A 102 15.06 -5.62 -6.10
C PHE A 102 16.16 -6.56 -6.58
N ASP A 103 16.33 -6.69 -7.92
CA ASP A 103 17.27 -7.67 -8.52
C ASP A 103 18.72 -7.43 -8.14
N ARG A 104 19.10 -6.18 -7.86
CA ARG A 104 20.45 -5.80 -7.42
C ARG A 104 20.57 -5.54 -5.93
N GLY A 105 19.47 -5.68 -5.17
CA GLY A 105 19.45 -5.34 -3.76
C GLY A 105 19.74 -3.87 -3.48
N GLN A 106 19.53 -2.98 -4.46
CA GLN A 106 19.75 -1.54 -4.32
C GLN A 106 18.47 -0.80 -4.01
N SER A 107 18.58 0.30 -3.30
CA SER A 107 17.47 1.23 -3.06
C SER A 107 17.91 2.63 -3.40
N PHE A 108 16.97 3.43 -3.85
CA PHE A 108 17.18 4.78 -4.32
C PHE A 108 16.30 5.76 -3.53
N ILE A 109 16.83 6.95 -3.26
CA ILE A 109 16.12 8.01 -2.57
C ILE A 109 16.05 9.19 -3.53
N PHE A 110 14.84 9.60 -3.87
CA PHE A 110 14.60 10.75 -4.75
C PHE A 110 14.18 11.95 -3.93
N ASP A 111 14.76 13.12 -4.23
CA ASP A 111 14.27 14.42 -3.78
C ASP A 111 13.16 14.89 -4.72
N MET A 112 11.94 14.94 -4.20
CA MET A 112 10.71 15.30 -4.89
C MET A 112 10.25 16.73 -4.57
N THR A 113 11.10 17.57 -3.98
CA THR A 113 10.76 18.96 -3.61
C THR A 113 10.47 19.82 -4.84
N ASP A 114 11.23 19.65 -5.93
CA ASP A 114 10.81 20.06 -7.25
C ASP A 114 9.97 18.93 -7.88
N ARG A 115 8.67 19.14 -7.97
CA ARG A 115 7.72 18.12 -8.44
C ARG A 115 7.88 17.82 -9.93
N VAL A 116 8.40 18.77 -10.69
CA VAL A 116 8.58 18.66 -12.15
C VAL A 116 9.93 18.04 -12.49
N HIS A 117 10.97 18.40 -11.72
CA HIS A 117 12.33 17.96 -11.94
C HIS A 117 12.89 17.29 -10.65
N PRO A 118 12.33 16.15 -10.25
CA PRO A 118 12.90 15.40 -9.14
C PRO A 118 14.36 14.98 -9.47
N ARG A 119 15.13 14.67 -8.43
CA ARG A 119 16.52 14.25 -8.60
C ARG A 119 16.83 13.07 -7.69
N LEU A 120 17.79 12.27 -8.07
CA LEU A 120 18.37 11.27 -7.20
C LEU A 120 19.16 11.96 -6.08
N ASP A 121 18.80 11.71 -4.81
CA ASP A 121 19.43 12.31 -3.60
C ASP A 121 20.33 11.30 -2.86
N GLY A 122 20.13 10.00 -3.09
CA GLY A 122 20.92 8.96 -2.45
C GLY A 122 20.57 7.56 -2.91
N GLN A 123 21.41 6.62 -2.50
CA GLN A 123 21.20 5.18 -2.71
C GLN A 123 21.82 4.39 -1.56
N PHE A 124 21.32 3.20 -1.32
CA PHE A 124 21.91 2.23 -0.39
C PHE A 124 21.59 0.80 -0.85
N GLY A 125 22.36 -0.17 -0.35
CA GLY A 125 22.16 -1.59 -0.60
C GLY A 125 22.00 -2.35 0.71
N ASP A 126 22.84 -3.35 0.91
CA ASP A 126 22.84 -4.18 2.11
C ASP A 126 23.15 -3.37 3.37
N ILE A 127 22.39 -3.63 4.43
CA ILE A 127 22.54 -2.96 5.72
C ILE A 127 22.67 -3.99 6.84
N ALA A 128 23.69 -3.87 7.67
CA ALA A 128 23.94 -4.73 8.83
C ALA A 128 23.90 -6.24 8.49
N GLY A 129 24.40 -6.62 7.32
CA GLY A 129 24.41 -7.99 6.80
C GLY A 129 23.05 -8.50 6.33
N MET A 130 22.05 -7.64 6.28
CA MET A 130 20.75 -7.92 5.65
C MET A 130 20.74 -7.40 4.21
N MET A 131 20.14 -8.17 3.30
CA MET A 131 20.16 -7.98 1.86
C MET A 131 18.75 -7.82 1.30
N HIS A 132 18.67 -7.28 0.09
CA HIS A 132 17.44 -7.08 -0.67
C HIS A 132 16.39 -6.30 0.14
N PRO A 133 16.62 -4.98 0.37
CA PRO A 133 15.60 -4.10 0.94
C PRO A 133 14.36 -4.09 0.06
N HIS A 134 13.16 -4.20 0.69
CA HIS A 134 11.95 -4.41 -0.09
C HIS A 134 10.92 -3.29 0.08
N SER A 135 10.38 -3.08 1.26
CA SER A 135 9.33 -2.09 1.50
C SER A 135 9.79 -1.01 2.48
N PHE A 136 9.28 0.20 2.28
CA PHE A 136 9.61 1.38 3.07
C PHE A 136 8.36 2.00 3.67
N LEU A 137 8.37 2.28 4.98
CA LEU A 137 7.24 2.83 5.72
C LEU A 137 7.70 3.97 6.63
N ARG A 138 6.92 5.03 6.68
CA ARG A 138 7.22 6.16 7.57
C ARG A 138 6.87 5.85 9.02
N LEU A 139 7.85 6.03 9.89
CA LEU A 139 7.70 5.98 11.33
C LEU A 139 7.15 7.32 11.86
N PRO A 140 6.49 7.34 13.04
CA PRO A 140 5.99 8.58 13.64
C PRO A 140 7.05 9.65 13.90
N ASN A 141 8.32 9.25 14.05
CA ASN A 141 9.47 10.16 14.25
C ASN A 141 10.03 10.72 12.92
N GLY A 142 9.43 10.41 11.77
CA GLY A 142 9.87 10.82 10.44
C GLY A 142 10.97 9.94 9.81
N HIS A 143 11.48 8.95 10.54
CA HIS A 143 12.38 7.94 9.98
C HIS A 143 11.65 6.96 9.07
N VAL A 144 12.40 6.07 8.44
CA VAL A 144 11.89 5.05 7.53
C VAL A 144 12.18 3.66 8.10
N LEU A 145 11.15 2.85 8.25
CA LEU A 145 11.29 1.43 8.48
C LEU A 145 11.45 0.71 7.14
N ALA A 146 12.53 -0.02 6.96
CA ALA A 146 12.77 -0.85 5.79
C ALA A 146 12.71 -2.34 6.16
N THR A 147 12.05 -3.15 5.32
CA THR A 147 12.13 -4.61 5.39
C THR A 147 13.30 -5.10 4.54
N PHE A 148 13.97 -6.15 4.99
CA PHE A 148 15.04 -6.83 4.25
C PHE A 148 14.70 -8.29 4.12
N GLN A 149 14.77 -8.84 2.91
CA GLN A 149 14.32 -10.19 2.62
C GLN A 149 15.19 -11.25 3.28
N MET A 150 16.50 -11.12 3.19
CA MET A 150 17.41 -12.20 3.55
C MET A 150 18.74 -11.73 4.12
N ARG A 151 19.48 -12.68 4.64
CA ARG A 151 20.89 -12.56 5.04
C ARG A 151 21.61 -13.89 4.86
N HIS A 152 22.92 -13.86 4.80
CA HIS A 152 23.74 -15.06 4.93
C HIS A 152 24.12 -15.33 6.39
N ASP A 153 24.11 -16.59 6.77
CA ASP A 153 24.77 -17.10 7.97
C ASP A 153 25.58 -18.37 7.66
N SER A 154 26.12 -19.04 8.67
CA SER A 154 26.94 -20.25 8.51
C SER A 154 26.22 -21.44 7.86
N LEU A 155 24.87 -21.40 7.82
CA LEU A 155 24.04 -22.44 7.23
C LEU A 155 23.45 -22.02 5.86
N GLY A 156 23.92 -20.90 5.30
CA GLY A 156 23.46 -20.36 4.02
C GLY A 156 22.40 -19.26 4.18
N MET A 157 21.40 -19.24 3.30
CA MET A 157 20.37 -18.21 3.28
C MET A 157 19.44 -18.30 4.51
N ALA A 158 19.20 -17.17 5.14
CA ALA A 158 18.41 -17.04 6.38
C ALA A 158 17.49 -15.79 6.30
N PRO A 159 16.47 -15.67 7.18
CA PRO A 159 15.64 -14.49 7.27
C PRO A 159 16.45 -13.21 7.45
N GLY A 160 16.11 -12.16 6.69
CA GLY A 160 16.66 -10.81 6.86
C GLY A 160 16.17 -10.15 8.14
N GLY A 161 15.38 -9.10 8.04
CA GLY A 161 14.85 -8.39 9.20
C GLY A 161 14.36 -6.99 8.91
N LEU A 162 14.48 -6.12 9.89
CA LEU A 162 14.04 -4.73 9.85
C LEU A 162 15.19 -3.77 10.12
N ALA A 163 15.20 -2.64 9.44
CA ALA A 163 16.08 -1.52 9.77
C ALA A 163 15.28 -0.22 9.86
N GLU A 164 15.57 0.59 10.88
CA GLU A 164 15.17 1.98 10.95
C GLU A 164 16.28 2.84 10.34
N LEU A 165 15.90 3.64 9.36
CA LEU A 165 16.78 4.52 8.61
C LEU A 165 16.37 5.97 8.80
N THR A 166 17.29 6.90 8.72
CA THR A 166 16.92 8.30 8.54
C THR A 166 16.25 8.49 7.18
N ASN A 167 15.60 9.63 6.96
CA ASN A 167 15.03 9.99 5.66
C ASN A 167 16.07 10.20 4.54
N ARG A 168 17.37 10.02 4.85
CA ARG A 168 18.50 10.01 3.91
C ARG A 168 19.16 8.65 3.77
N GLY A 169 18.54 7.58 4.31
CA GLY A 169 19.01 6.21 4.20
C GLY A 169 20.12 5.81 5.17
N ALA A 170 20.54 6.67 6.12
CA ALA A 170 21.52 6.30 7.12
C ALA A 170 20.90 5.38 8.18
N LEU A 171 21.59 4.29 8.54
CA LEU A 171 21.14 3.35 9.55
C LEU A 171 21.08 4.00 10.93
N VAL A 172 19.93 3.83 11.60
CA VAL A 172 19.72 4.20 13.01
C VAL A 172 19.81 2.98 13.91
N ARG A 173 19.06 1.92 13.60
CA ARG A 173 19.11 0.62 14.26
C ARG A 173 18.58 -0.47 13.32
N SER A 174 18.93 -1.71 13.63
CA SER A 174 18.43 -2.87 12.88
C SER A 174 18.20 -4.07 13.79
N VAL A 175 17.37 -4.98 13.34
CA VAL A 175 17.08 -6.23 14.02
C VAL A 175 16.90 -7.37 13.02
N SER A 176 17.51 -8.52 13.29
CA SER A 176 17.36 -9.70 12.46
C SER A 176 16.07 -10.45 12.79
N ALA A 177 15.39 -10.94 11.76
CA ALA A 177 14.31 -11.93 11.88
C ALA A 177 14.85 -13.36 12.11
N ASN A 178 16.13 -13.62 11.88
CA ASN A 178 16.77 -14.93 12.07
C ASN A 178 17.00 -15.19 13.55
N ARG A 179 16.17 -16.02 14.17
CA ARG A 179 16.26 -16.42 15.56
C ARG A 179 16.03 -17.93 15.69
N PRO A 180 16.49 -18.58 16.79
CA PRO A 180 16.17 -19.98 17.05
C PRO A 180 14.66 -20.24 16.98
N GLY A 181 14.26 -21.28 16.27
CA GLY A 181 12.86 -21.67 16.08
C GLY A 181 12.09 -20.89 14.99
N VAL A 182 12.67 -19.87 14.38
CA VAL A 182 12.08 -19.19 13.22
C VAL A 182 12.40 -19.97 11.94
N ASP A 183 11.38 -20.18 11.10
CA ASP A 183 11.54 -20.87 9.81
C ASP A 183 12.53 -20.09 8.94
N ARG A 184 13.55 -20.78 8.43
CA ARG A 184 14.60 -20.18 7.59
C ARG A 184 14.10 -19.69 6.23
N ARG A 185 12.89 -20.09 5.81
CA ARG A 185 12.22 -19.63 4.58
C ARG A 185 11.56 -18.27 4.72
N ILE A 186 11.49 -17.72 5.93
CA ILE A 186 10.89 -16.39 6.15
C ILE A 186 11.70 -15.32 5.40
N ARG A 187 10.99 -14.52 4.62
CA ARG A 187 11.50 -13.40 3.84
C ARG A 187 10.64 -12.17 4.12
N PRO A 188 11.03 -11.29 5.07
CA PRO A 188 10.26 -10.07 5.35
C PRO A 188 10.01 -9.29 4.06
N TYR A 189 8.73 -9.22 3.66
CA TYR A 189 8.30 -8.63 2.39
C TYR A 189 7.81 -7.20 2.58
N SER A 190 6.66 -7.05 3.20
CA SER A 190 6.04 -5.77 3.51
C SER A 190 5.76 -5.65 5.00
N ALA A 191 5.30 -4.47 5.44
CA ALA A 191 4.97 -4.26 6.83
C ALA A 191 3.79 -3.29 6.99
N VAL A 192 3.21 -3.28 8.19
CA VAL A 192 2.31 -2.24 8.67
C VAL A 192 2.72 -1.81 10.07
N ILE A 193 2.73 -0.50 10.29
CA ILE A 193 3.03 0.11 11.59
C ILE A 193 1.70 0.44 12.27
N ILE A 194 1.54 0.00 13.53
CA ILE A 194 0.33 0.17 14.34
C ILE A 194 0.70 0.94 15.62
N PRO A 195 0.82 2.27 15.54
CA PRO A 195 1.33 3.08 16.67
C PRO A 195 0.45 2.97 17.91
N LYS A 196 -0.88 2.88 17.73
CA LYS A 196 -1.83 2.74 18.86
C LYS A 196 -1.61 1.49 19.71
N LEU A 197 -1.00 0.45 19.15
CA LEU A 197 -0.74 -0.81 19.84
C LEU A 197 0.75 -0.99 20.18
N ASP A 198 1.63 -0.10 19.73
CA ASP A 198 3.09 -0.29 19.75
C ASP A 198 3.51 -1.59 19.01
N ARG A 199 2.96 -1.80 17.81
CA ARG A 199 3.18 -3.02 17.02
C ARG A 199 3.60 -2.71 15.59
N ILE A 200 4.32 -3.68 15.01
CA ILE A 200 4.54 -3.83 13.57
C ILE A 200 4.14 -5.25 13.21
N VAL A 201 3.46 -5.43 12.09
CA VAL A 201 3.28 -6.73 11.46
C VAL A 201 4.05 -6.76 10.16
N THR A 202 4.92 -7.75 9.97
CA THR A 202 5.58 -8.01 8.69
C THR A 202 4.98 -9.24 8.02
N THR A 203 4.87 -9.18 6.73
CA THR A 203 4.50 -10.28 5.84
C THR A 203 5.74 -11.00 5.33
N THR A 204 5.54 -12.14 4.71
CA THR A 204 6.62 -13.01 4.24
C THR A 204 6.32 -13.55 2.86
N THR A 205 7.11 -13.15 1.88
CA THR A 205 7.09 -13.69 0.52
C THR A 205 8.51 -13.81 0.00
N ASP A 206 8.87 -15.00 -0.42
CA ASP A 206 10.14 -15.25 -1.11
C ASP A 206 10.03 -14.76 -2.56
N MET A 207 10.71 -13.67 -2.88
CA MET A 207 10.69 -13.10 -4.23
C MET A 207 11.45 -13.96 -5.25
N ASP A 208 12.36 -14.82 -4.81
CA ASP A 208 12.99 -15.84 -5.66
C ASP A 208 12.05 -17.02 -5.99
N GLY A 209 10.88 -17.05 -5.37
CA GLY A 209 9.71 -17.84 -5.75
C GLY A 209 9.75 -19.35 -5.47
N LYS A 210 10.79 -19.85 -4.82
CA LYS A 210 10.98 -21.31 -4.71
C LYS A 210 10.14 -21.96 -3.62
N GLU A 211 10.04 -21.33 -2.45
CA GLU A 211 9.30 -21.89 -1.31
C GLU A 211 8.57 -20.80 -0.53
N GLN A 212 7.26 -20.76 -0.66
CA GLN A 212 6.44 -19.79 0.01
C GLN A 212 5.97 -20.28 1.39
N THR A 213 5.88 -19.37 2.34
CA THR A 213 5.31 -19.62 3.66
C THR A 213 3.94 -18.97 3.80
N ARG A 214 3.26 -19.22 4.93
CA ARG A 214 2.04 -18.53 5.36
C ARG A 214 2.31 -17.61 6.53
N ALA A 215 3.59 -17.44 6.87
CA ALA A 215 4.02 -16.79 8.09
C ALA A 215 3.86 -15.27 8.02
N LEU A 216 3.50 -14.71 9.18
CA LEU A 216 3.65 -13.31 9.53
C LEU A 216 4.49 -13.19 10.80
N GLN A 217 5.09 -12.03 11.01
CA GLN A 217 5.80 -11.75 12.25
C GLN A 217 5.22 -10.51 12.93
N LEU A 218 4.98 -10.63 14.23
CA LEU A 218 4.56 -9.54 15.12
C LEU A 218 5.77 -9.00 15.87
N TRP A 219 5.98 -7.68 15.76
CA TRP A 219 7.10 -6.99 16.42
C TRP A 219 6.59 -5.89 17.34
N ARG A 220 7.38 -5.50 18.32
CA ARG A 220 7.18 -4.28 19.09
C ARG A 220 7.80 -3.12 18.34
N LEU A 221 7.03 -2.04 18.14
CA LEU A 221 7.48 -0.86 17.38
C LEU A 221 8.59 -0.09 18.10
N SER A 222 8.45 0.07 19.42
CA SER A 222 9.35 0.91 20.22
C SER A 222 10.82 0.43 20.23
N ASP A 223 11.05 -0.88 20.22
CA ASP A 223 12.39 -1.48 20.28
C ASP A 223 12.70 -2.48 19.13
N LEU A 224 11.80 -2.64 18.19
CA LEU A 224 11.87 -3.60 17.08
C LEU A 224 12.02 -5.06 17.55
N LYS A 225 11.58 -5.40 18.77
CA LYS A 225 11.66 -6.76 19.29
C LYS A 225 10.67 -7.66 18.58
N LEU A 226 11.13 -8.77 17.99
CA LEU A 226 10.26 -9.83 17.48
C LEU A 226 9.51 -10.47 18.67
N LEU A 227 8.19 -10.42 18.64
CA LEU A 227 7.30 -10.96 19.67
C LEU A 227 6.78 -12.34 19.32
N ASN A 228 6.36 -12.53 18.06
CA ASN A 228 5.77 -13.79 17.60
C ASN A 228 5.98 -14.00 16.10
N THR A 229 5.97 -15.25 15.68
CA THR A 229 5.84 -15.69 14.30
C THR A 229 4.65 -16.64 14.23
N PHE A 230 3.70 -16.37 13.34
CA PHE A 230 2.46 -17.14 13.26
C PHE A 230 2.02 -17.30 11.79
N ASP A 231 1.32 -18.39 11.52
CA ASP A 231 0.83 -18.73 10.18
C ASP A 231 -0.63 -18.31 9.98
N LEU A 232 -0.95 -17.86 8.77
CA LEU A 232 -2.34 -17.76 8.34
C LEU A 232 -2.90 -19.16 8.09
N PRO A 233 -4.18 -19.43 8.42
CA PRO A 233 -4.83 -20.66 8.02
C PRO A 233 -5.05 -20.68 6.50
N ASN A 234 -5.07 -21.87 5.91
CA ASN A 234 -5.59 -22.00 4.55
C ASN A 234 -7.11 -21.88 4.55
N GLY A 235 -7.66 -21.43 3.41
CA GLY A 235 -9.08 -21.43 3.15
C GLY A 235 -9.53 -22.67 2.38
N PRO A 236 -10.75 -22.64 1.80
CA PRO A 236 -11.34 -23.78 1.07
C PRO A 236 -10.52 -24.26 -0.15
N ARG A 237 -9.76 -23.37 -0.80
CA ARG A 237 -8.90 -23.73 -1.94
C ARG A 237 -7.63 -24.44 -1.50
N GLY A 238 -7.22 -24.29 -0.24
CA GLY A 238 -6.06 -24.93 0.36
C GLY A 238 -4.75 -24.16 0.27
N ASP A 239 -4.74 -22.98 -0.37
CA ASP A 239 -3.53 -22.19 -0.56
C ASP A 239 -3.67 -20.68 -0.26
N GLU A 240 -4.87 -20.22 0.12
CA GLU A 240 -5.18 -18.78 0.26
C GLU A 240 -4.23 -18.04 1.22
N GLY A 241 -3.72 -18.72 2.25
CA GLY A 241 -2.80 -18.13 3.22
C GLY A 241 -1.35 -18.03 2.75
N THR A 242 -1.00 -18.59 1.60
CA THR A 242 0.38 -18.70 1.13
C THR A 242 0.89 -17.41 0.50
N ALA A 243 2.18 -17.11 0.68
CA ALA A 243 2.84 -15.89 0.20
C ALA A 243 2.14 -14.63 0.72
N THR A 244 2.26 -14.39 2.02
CA THR A 244 1.66 -13.21 2.66
C THR A 244 2.28 -11.93 2.10
N ALA A 245 1.43 -11.00 1.60
CA ALA A 245 1.87 -9.89 0.78
C ALA A 245 1.74 -8.53 1.50
N GLU A 246 0.60 -7.87 1.38
CA GLU A 246 0.48 -6.47 1.77
C GLU A 246 -0.49 -6.30 2.95
N PRO A 247 0.01 -5.91 4.12
CA PRO A 247 -0.81 -5.56 5.26
C PRO A 247 -1.28 -4.09 5.14
N ARG A 248 -2.53 -3.83 5.53
CA ARG A 248 -3.10 -2.47 5.57
C ARG A 248 -3.80 -2.21 6.89
N LEU A 249 -3.46 -1.08 7.50
CA LEU A 249 -4.10 -0.57 8.72
C LEU A 249 -5.40 0.15 8.37
N LEU A 250 -6.48 -0.18 9.03
CA LEU A 250 -7.76 0.50 8.86
C LEU A 250 -7.78 1.85 9.60
N ALA A 251 -8.79 2.66 9.31
CA ALA A 251 -8.94 4.01 9.86
C ALA A 251 -9.07 4.06 11.40
N ASP A 252 -9.46 2.96 12.04
CA ASP A 252 -9.50 2.84 13.49
C ASP A 252 -8.10 2.84 14.13
N GLY A 253 -7.05 2.61 13.33
CA GLY A 253 -5.65 2.57 13.73
C GLY A 253 -5.27 1.34 14.56
N LYS A 254 -6.02 0.26 14.48
CA LYS A 254 -5.78 -1.01 15.19
C LYS A 254 -6.06 -2.24 14.33
N THR A 255 -7.11 -2.22 13.51
CA THR A 255 -7.51 -3.33 12.65
C THR A 255 -6.61 -3.41 11.44
N VAL A 256 -6.15 -4.62 11.12
CA VAL A 256 -5.27 -4.88 9.98
C VAL A 256 -5.90 -5.92 9.06
N LEU A 257 -5.97 -5.62 7.78
CA LEU A 257 -6.22 -6.58 6.71
C LEU A 257 -4.91 -6.94 6.02
N VAL A 258 -4.72 -8.21 5.68
CA VAL A 258 -3.55 -8.72 4.96
C VAL A 258 -4.00 -9.44 3.70
N SER A 259 -3.49 -9.02 2.55
CA SER A 259 -3.60 -9.80 1.31
C SER A 259 -2.50 -10.83 1.21
N THR A 260 -2.73 -11.86 0.39
CA THR A 260 -1.70 -12.82 -0.01
C THR A 260 -1.56 -12.84 -1.53
N PHE A 261 -0.40 -13.19 -2.04
CA PHE A 261 -0.23 -13.43 -3.48
C PHE A 261 -1.05 -14.62 -3.97
N SER A 262 -1.42 -15.52 -3.06
CA SER A 262 -2.39 -16.58 -3.32
C SER A 262 -3.85 -16.12 -3.26
N CYS A 263 -4.10 -14.81 -3.28
CA CYS A 263 -5.42 -14.20 -3.43
C CYS A 263 -6.38 -14.44 -2.25
N GLY A 264 -5.87 -14.62 -1.04
CA GLY A 264 -6.64 -14.54 0.21
C GLY A 264 -6.62 -13.12 0.78
N LEU A 265 -7.67 -12.75 1.48
CA LEU A 265 -7.75 -11.54 2.30
C LEU A 265 -8.06 -11.96 3.74
N TYR A 266 -7.21 -11.56 4.67
CA TYR A 266 -7.27 -11.98 6.06
C TYR A 266 -7.43 -10.78 6.99
N LEU A 267 -8.32 -10.92 7.97
CA LEU A 267 -8.41 -10.03 9.12
C LEU A 267 -7.50 -10.57 10.23
N LEU A 268 -6.59 -9.73 10.73
CA LEU A 268 -5.74 -10.10 11.86
C LEU A 268 -6.43 -9.83 13.19
N ASN A 269 -6.21 -10.73 14.15
CA ASN A 269 -6.77 -10.69 15.48
C ASN A 269 -5.66 -10.82 16.53
N GLY A 270 -5.89 -10.33 17.75
CA GLY A 270 -5.00 -10.52 18.91
C GLY A 270 -3.65 -9.80 18.81
N LEU A 271 -3.54 -8.74 18.00
CA LEU A 271 -2.28 -8.00 17.76
C LEU A 271 -1.79 -7.26 19.02
N GLU A 272 -2.67 -6.93 19.97
CA GLU A 272 -2.34 -6.35 21.26
C GLU A 272 -1.67 -7.37 22.21
N GLY A 273 -1.98 -8.64 22.02
CA GLY A 273 -1.53 -9.75 22.87
C GLY A 273 -0.28 -10.48 22.34
N ALA A 274 -0.07 -11.69 22.85
CA ALA A 274 1.04 -12.56 22.50
C ALA A 274 0.68 -13.65 21.49
N THR A 275 -0.61 -13.85 21.18
CA THR A 275 -1.12 -14.92 20.32
C THR A 275 -1.94 -14.37 19.15
N PRO A 276 -1.28 -13.69 18.21
CA PRO A 276 -1.95 -13.18 17.02
C PRO A 276 -2.44 -14.34 16.14
N SER A 277 -3.49 -14.09 15.37
CA SER A 277 -4.04 -15.02 14.39
C SER A 277 -4.64 -14.28 13.19
N GLY A 278 -4.97 -15.00 12.12
CA GLY A 278 -5.67 -14.47 10.96
C GLY A 278 -6.94 -15.26 10.69
N THR A 279 -7.99 -14.54 10.25
CA THR A 279 -9.24 -15.13 9.77
C THR A 279 -9.40 -14.79 8.29
N LEU A 280 -9.58 -15.78 7.42
CA LEU A 280 -9.89 -15.55 6.01
C LEU A 280 -11.28 -14.90 5.91
N VAL A 281 -11.34 -13.69 5.35
CA VAL A 281 -12.60 -12.93 5.22
C VAL A 281 -13.05 -12.80 3.77
N SER A 282 -12.15 -12.99 2.81
CA SER A 282 -12.46 -13.02 1.38
C SER A 282 -11.37 -13.75 0.61
N SER A 283 -11.69 -14.23 -0.59
CA SER A 283 -10.70 -14.76 -1.54
C SER A 283 -11.10 -14.40 -2.97
N PHE A 284 -10.10 -14.22 -3.83
CA PHE A 284 -10.31 -13.87 -5.23
C PHE A 284 -9.93 -15.02 -6.15
N PRO A 285 -10.47 -15.05 -7.39
CA PRO A 285 -10.04 -16.02 -8.39
C PRO A 285 -8.52 -15.97 -8.60
N ARG A 286 -7.92 -17.15 -8.71
CA ARG A 286 -6.51 -17.32 -9.02
C ARG A 286 -6.37 -18.24 -10.22
N GLN A 287 -5.46 -17.90 -11.13
CA GLN A 287 -4.99 -18.80 -12.19
C GLN A 287 -3.55 -19.21 -11.87
N LYS A 288 -3.10 -20.30 -12.48
CA LYS A 288 -1.69 -20.70 -12.40
C LYS A 288 -0.82 -19.52 -12.87
N ASP A 289 0.25 -19.25 -12.16
CA ASP A 289 1.22 -18.19 -12.46
C ASP A 289 0.66 -16.74 -12.36
N THR A 290 -0.52 -16.54 -11.75
CA THR A 290 -1.02 -15.22 -11.41
C THR A 290 -1.10 -15.06 -9.89
N SER A 291 -0.83 -13.85 -9.42
CA SER A 291 -0.89 -13.51 -8.00
C SER A 291 -1.68 -12.23 -7.81
N CYS A 292 -2.55 -12.20 -6.80
CA CYS A 292 -3.14 -10.93 -6.37
C CYS A 292 -2.04 -10.04 -5.82
N ALA A 293 -2.17 -8.75 -6.04
CA ALA A 293 -1.08 -7.84 -5.75
C ALA A 293 -1.53 -6.68 -4.86
N ILE A 294 -0.95 -5.53 -5.06
CA ILE A 294 -0.90 -4.43 -4.11
C ILE A 294 -2.28 -3.81 -3.87
N PRO A 295 -2.77 -3.77 -2.62
CA PRO A 295 -4.00 -3.08 -2.27
C PRO A 295 -3.75 -1.65 -1.80
N VAL A 296 -4.81 -0.82 -1.86
CA VAL A 296 -4.90 0.46 -1.15
C VAL A 296 -6.20 0.55 -0.37
N ILE A 297 -6.22 1.40 0.68
CA ILE A 297 -7.43 1.70 1.43
C ILE A 297 -7.82 3.16 1.17
N ALA A 298 -9.11 3.37 0.90
CA ALA A 298 -9.75 4.68 0.82
C ALA A 298 -10.98 4.69 1.73
N ASN A 299 -10.90 5.35 2.86
CA ASN A 299 -11.93 5.35 3.89
C ASN A 299 -12.28 3.91 4.34
N HIS A 300 -13.49 3.45 4.04
CA HIS A 300 -13.96 2.08 4.29
C HIS A 300 -13.99 1.21 3.04
N PHE A 301 -13.19 1.54 2.02
CA PHE A 301 -13.04 0.72 0.82
C PHE A 301 -11.63 0.16 0.71
N TYR A 302 -11.56 -1.11 0.38
CA TYR A 302 -10.33 -1.84 0.10
C TYR A 302 -10.26 -2.11 -1.41
N LEU A 303 -9.30 -1.51 -2.09
CA LEU A 303 -9.09 -1.69 -3.52
C LEU A 303 -7.91 -2.63 -3.73
N VAL A 304 -8.06 -3.59 -4.62
CA VAL A 304 -7.01 -4.60 -4.87
C VAL A 304 -6.97 -5.01 -6.34
N THR A 305 -5.78 -5.30 -6.83
CA THR A 305 -5.60 -5.89 -8.15
C THR A 305 -5.84 -7.40 -8.12
N VAL A 306 -6.62 -7.89 -9.08
CA VAL A 306 -6.94 -9.31 -9.29
C VAL A 306 -6.54 -9.70 -10.71
N PRO A 307 -5.27 -10.02 -10.96
CA PRO A 307 -4.71 -10.28 -12.30
C PRO A 307 -5.43 -11.39 -13.06
N ALA A 308 -5.83 -12.46 -12.39
CA ALA A 308 -6.58 -13.57 -13.01
C ALA A 308 -7.88 -13.12 -13.71
N SER A 309 -8.48 -12.04 -13.21
CA SER A 309 -9.66 -11.40 -13.80
C SER A 309 -9.33 -10.13 -14.58
N ARG A 310 -8.07 -9.78 -14.71
CA ARG A 310 -7.60 -8.49 -15.28
C ARG A 310 -8.32 -7.29 -14.67
N ALA A 311 -8.57 -7.32 -13.37
CA ALA A 311 -9.46 -6.36 -12.72
C ALA A 311 -8.78 -5.66 -11.54
N VAL A 312 -9.26 -4.45 -11.26
CA VAL A 312 -9.17 -3.81 -9.96
C VAL A 312 -10.54 -3.90 -9.33
N VAL A 313 -10.61 -4.44 -8.13
CA VAL A 313 -11.83 -4.66 -7.37
C VAL A 313 -11.87 -3.70 -6.19
N SER A 314 -13.04 -3.13 -5.91
CA SER A 314 -13.32 -2.34 -4.72
C SER A 314 -14.25 -3.12 -3.80
N LEU A 315 -13.81 -3.35 -2.57
CA LEU A 315 -14.62 -3.97 -1.53
C LEU A 315 -15.03 -2.92 -0.51
N ASP A 316 -16.31 -2.91 -0.12
CA ASP A 316 -16.75 -2.25 1.11
C ASP A 316 -16.29 -3.08 2.31
N ILE A 317 -15.50 -2.48 3.18
CA ILE A 317 -14.95 -3.05 4.41
C ILE A 317 -15.49 -2.33 5.66
N SER A 318 -16.65 -1.67 5.58
CA SER A 318 -17.36 -1.12 6.75
C SER A 318 -17.56 -2.18 7.82
N ASN A 319 -17.81 -3.42 7.40
CA ASN A 319 -17.69 -4.62 8.21
C ASN A 319 -16.47 -5.44 7.71
N PRO A 320 -15.29 -5.33 8.34
CA PRO A 320 -14.08 -6.02 7.85
C PRO A 320 -14.13 -7.54 7.98
N VAL A 321 -15.09 -8.09 8.72
CA VAL A 321 -15.29 -9.55 8.82
C VAL A 321 -16.04 -10.11 7.60
N GLU A 322 -16.79 -9.25 6.89
CA GLU A 322 -17.60 -9.62 5.73
C GLU A 322 -17.44 -8.58 4.61
N PRO A 323 -16.26 -8.47 3.99
CA PRO A 323 -16.03 -7.55 2.88
C PRO A 323 -16.98 -7.83 1.71
N ARG A 324 -17.52 -6.78 1.07
CA ARG A 324 -18.46 -6.91 -0.06
C ARG A 324 -17.95 -6.19 -1.28
N GLU A 325 -17.90 -6.87 -2.42
CA GLU A 325 -17.55 -6.22 -3.69
C GLU A 325 -18.65 -5.23 -4.08
N VAL A 326 -18.24 -3.97 -4.30
CA VAL A 326 -19.14 -2.88 -4.70
C VAL A 326 -18.84 -2.35 -6.09
N SER A 327 -17.64 -2.60 -6.60
CA SER A 327 -17.25 -2.17 -7.93
C SER A 327 -16.07 -2.98 -8.48
N ARG A 328 -16.00 -3.03 -9.80
CA ARG A 328 -14.94 -3.69 -10.53
C ARG A 328 -14.64 -2.93 -11.83
N VAL A 329 -13.37 -2.73 -12.11
CA VAL A 329 -12.88 -2.26 -13.41
C VAL A 329 -12.08 -3.38 -14.05
N THR A 330 -12.49 -3.81 -15.24
CA THR A 330 -11.77 -4.84 -16.02
C THR A 330 -10.93 -4.17 -17.11
N LEU A 331 -9.68 -4.56 -17.21
CA LEU A 331 -8.74 -4.07 -18.20
C LEU A 331 -8.85 -4.87 -19.51
N ALA A 332 -8.38 -4.27 -20.59
CA ALA A 332 -8.38 -4.91 -21.90
C ALA A 332 -7.41 -6.10 -21.99
N ASP A 333 -7.56 -6.93 -23.02
CA ASP A 333 -6.67 -8.05 -23.25
C ASP A 333 -5.21 -7.63 -23.37
N GLY A 334 -4.34 -8.35 -22.69
CA GLY A 334 -2.91 -8.09 -22.61
C GLY A 334 -2.51 -7.04 -21.58
N ASP A 335 -3.48 -6.41 -20.88
CA ASP A 335 -3.22 -5.56 -19.71
C ASP A 335 -3.49 -6.36 -18.43
N VAL A 336 -2.48 -6.48 -17.57
CA VAL A 336 -2.56 -7.21 -16.30
C VAL A 336 -2.26 -6.24 -15.17
N PRO A 337 -3.24 -5.90 -14.30
CA PRO A 337 -3.00 -4.97 -13.21
C PRO A 337 -2.08 -5.60 -12.17
N HIS A 338 -1.12 -4.82 -11.67
CA HIS A 338 -0.20 -5.29 -10.64
C HIS A 338 -0.13 -4.34 -9.45
N TRP A 339 0.36 -3.12 -9.65
CA TRP A 339 0.43 -2.10 -8.60
C TRP A 339 -0.71 -1.10 -8.75
N ILE A 340 -1.27 -0.68 -7.63
CA ILE A 340 -2.17 0.48 -7.57
C ILE A 340 -1.71 1.46 -6.49
N SER A 341 -1.92 2.74 -6.74
CA SER A 341 -1.77 3.80 -5.76
C SER A 341 -2.95 4.76 -5.87
N ILE A 342 -3.38 5.28 -4.72
CA ILE A 342 -4.51 6.22 -4.67
C ILE A 342 -4.01 7.64 -4.49
N GLU A 343 -4.67 8.57 -5.17
CA GLU A 343 -4.41 10.01 -5.03
C GLU A 343 -4.74 10.47 -3.59
N PRO A 344 -3.99 11.43 -3.00
CA PRO A 344 -4.23 11.89 -1.63
C PRO A 344 -5.65 12.41 -1.35
N ASN A 345 -6.38 12.88 -2.37
CA ASN A 345 -7.78 13.28 -2.26
C ASN A 345 -8.79 12.14 -2.47
N HIS A 346 -8.32 10.91 -2.62
CA HIS A 346 -9.10 9.68 -2.86
C HIS A 346 -10.00 9.72 -4.11
N ARG A 347 -9.68 10.50 -5.13
CA ARG A 347 -10.53 10.61 -6.33
C ARG A 347 -10.04 9.80 -7.52
N ARG A 348 -8.75 9.46 -7.54
CA ARG A 348 -8.16 8.71 -8.65
C ARG A 348 -7.24 7.62 -8.14
N VAL A 349 -7.20 6.54 -8.91
CA VAL A 349 -6.32 5.39 -8.68
C VAL A 349 -5.49 5.18 -9.93
N VAL A 350 -4.16 5.18 -9.81
CA VAL A 350 -3.27 4.73 -10.87
C VAL A 350 -3.13 3.22 -10.81
N ILE A 351 -3.05 2.58 -11.97
CA ILE A 351 -2.90 1.14 -12.13
C ILE A 351 -1.73 0.91 -13.08
N THR A 352 -0.70 0.18 -12.65
CA THR A 352 0.41 -0.18 -13.54
C THR A 352 0.22 -1.59 -14.08
N GLY A 353 0.68 -1.81 -15.32
CA GLY A 353 0.62 -3.07 -16.02
C GLY A 353 1.96 -3.81 -16.04
N TYR A 354 2.67 -3.87 -14.93
CA TYR A 354 3.99 -4.50 -14.83
C TYR A 354 4.06 -5.91 -15.45
N ALA A 355 3.09 -6.76 -15.14
CA ALA A 355 3.03 -8.13 -15.64
C ALA A 355 2.37 -8.24 -17.04
N GLY A 356 1.90 -7.13 -17.60
CA GLY A 356 1.22 -7.10 -18.90
C GLY A 356 2.19 -6.98 -20.07
N MET A 357 1.81 -7.51 -21.22
CA MET A 357 2.62 -7.42 -22.45
C MET A 357 2.72 -5.98 -23.00
N LYS A 358 1.81 -5.12 -22.63
CA LYS A 358 1.72 -3.73 -23.16
C LYS A 358 2.34 -2.70 -22.21
N HIS A 359 2.74 -3.07 -21.01
CA HIS A 359 3.27 -2.17 -19.97
C HIS A 359 2.49 -0.85 -19.89
N ARG A 360 1.16 -0.94 -19.87
CA ARG A 360 0.30 0.24 -19.89
C ARG A 360 0.04 0.73 -18.47
N VAL A 361 0.05 2.07 -18.32
CA VAL A 361 -0.35 2.75 -17.09
C VAL A 361 -1.75 3.28 -17.27
N MET A 362 -2.65 2.94 -16.38
CA MET A 362 -4.05 3.36 -16.45
C MET A 362 -4.40 4.28 -15.28
N MET A 363 -5.45 5.06 -15.47
CA MET A 363 -6.07 5.87 -14.42
C MET A 363 -7.52 5.45 -14.28
N ALA A 364 -7.97 5.24 -13.06
CA ALA A 364 -9.38 5.08 -12.74
C ALA A 364 -9.86 6.24 -11.86
N ASN A 365 -11.06 6.73 -12.12
CA ASN A 365 -11.78 7.59 -11.19
C ASN A 365 -12.37 6.74 -10.08
N PHE A 366 -12.31 7.22 -8.86
CA PHE A 366 -12.85 6.57 -7.68
C PHE A 366 -13.84 7.50 -6.97
N ASN A 367 -15.01 6.97 -6.66
CA ASN A 367 -16.03 7.67 -5.87
C ASN A 367 -15.94 7.19 -4.42
N GLU A 368 -15.41 8.02 -3.53
CA GLU A 368 -15.16 7.70 -2.13
C GLU A 368 -16.44 7.49 -1.27
N SER A 369 -17.63 7.88 -1.77
CA SER A 369 -18.90 7.68 -1.08
C SER A 369 -19.56 6.35 -1.43
N THR A 370 -19.29 5.80 -2.61
CA THR A 370 -19.92 4.56 -3.12
C THR A 370 -18.94 3.44 -3.39
N GLY A 371 -17.62 3.71 -3.36
CA GLY A 371 -16.60 2.76 -3.73
C GLY A 371 -16.50 2.46 -5.23
N HIS A 372 -17.24 3.20 -6.08
CA HIS A 372 -17.33 2.90 -7.50
C HIS A 372 -16.09 3.34 -8.27
N LEU A 373 -15.59 2.46 -9.13
CA LEU A 373 -14.43 2.65 -10.00
C LEU A 373 -14.86 2.76 -11.46
N THR A 374 -14.27 3.71 -12.20
CA THR A 374 -14.41 3.81 -13.67
C THR A 374 -13.09 4.20 -14.31
N LEU A 375 -12.71 3.59 -15.44
CA LEU A 375 -11.51 4.01 -16.17
C LEU A 375 -11.64 5.45 -16.65
N ASP A 376 -10.59 6.26 -16.44
CA ASP A 376 -10.51 7.59 -17.03
C ASP A 376 -10.00 7.49 -18.48
N ALA A 377 -10.92 7.53 -19.42
CA ALA A 377 -10.60 7.46 -20.85
C ALA A 377 -9.78 8.66 -21.37
N ARG A 378 -9.65 9.73 -20.60
CA ARG A 378 -8.84 10.90 -21.00
C ARG A 378 -7.36 10.71 -20.66
N PHE A 379 -7.03 9.84 -19.68
CA PHE A 379 -5.66 9.46 -19.38
C PHE A 379 -5.17 8.46 -20.42
N ARG A 380 -4.59 8.95 -21.52
CA ARG A 380 -4.19 8.13 -22.67
C ARG A 380 -3.12 8.83 -23.51
N ASP A 381 -2.44 8.07 -24.36
CA ASP A 381 -1.54 8.64 -25.36
C ASP A 381 -2.32 9.53 -26.35
N ALA A 382 -1.68 10.58 -26.85
CA ALA A 382 -2.27 11.47 -27.84
C ALA A 382 -2.69 10.67 -29.08
N GLY A 383 -3.93 10.90 -29.54
CA GLY A 383 -4.51 10.20 -30.70
C GLY A 383 -4.95 8.74 -30.47
N ALA A 384 -4.71 8.17 -29.26
CA ALA A 384 -5.17 6.82 -28.96
C ALA A 384 -6.68 6.81 -28.67
N SER A 385 -7.38 5.75 -29.09
CA SER A 385 -8.78 5.52 -28.75
C SER A 385 -8.96 4.81 -27.40
N ALA A 386 -8.00 3.95 -27.02
CA ALA A 386 -8.05 3.19 -25.78
C ALA A 386 -7.49 4.00 -24.58
N PRO A 387 -8.04 3.84 -23.36
CA PRO A 387 -7.50 4.45 -22.17
C PRO A 387 -6.11 3.88 -21.83
N GLY A 388 -5.35 4.63 -21.04
CA GLY A 388 -4.02 4.29 -20.56
C GLY A 388 -2.89 4.79 -21.46
N VAL A 389 -1.77 5.06 -20.82
CA VAL A 389 -0.53 5.50 -21.47
C VAL A 389 0.38 4.29 -21.65
N ARG A 390 0.84 4.05 -22.86
CA ARG A 390 1.76 2.95 -23.17
C ARG A 390 3.19 3.35 -22.81
N MET A 391 3.91 2.40 -22.24
CA MET A 391 5.32 2.56 -21.86
C MET A 391 6.27 1.88 -22.86
N ASP A 392 5.74 1.26 -23.90
CA ASP A 392 6.51 0.61 -24.96
C ASP A 392 6.93 1.61 -26.05
N ASN A 393 8.07 1.36 -26.70
CA ASN A 393 8.57 2.10 -27.85
C ASN A 393 8.64 3.62 -27.67
N LYS A 394 9.19 4.07 -26.53
CA LYS A 394 9.39 5.50 -26.25
C LYS A 394 10.87 5.88 -26.36
N THR A 395 11.10 7.16 -26.66
CA THR A 395 12.37 7.84 -26.39
C THR A 395 12.21 8.60 -25.10
N TRP A 396 13.09 8.32 -24.15
CA TRP A 396 13.02 8.89 -22.81
C TRP A 396 13.82 10.20 -22.73
N PRO A 397 13.36 11.21 -21.97
CA PRO A 397 14.04 12.52 -21.84
C PRO A 397 15.51 12.43 -21.42
N HIS A 398 15.93 11.37 -20.74
CA HIS A 398 17.35 11.14 -20.36
C HIS A 398 18.19 10.54 -21.50
N GLY A 399 17.66 10.39 -22.72
CA GLY A 399 18.35 9.85 -23.90
C GLY A 399 18.19 8.34 -24.10
N GLY A 400 17.57 7.61 -23.17
CA GLY A 400 17.24 6.20 -23.33
C GLY A 400 16.10 5.98 -24.33
N HIS A 401 15.94 4.74 -24.82
CA HIS A 401 14.90 4.35 -25.75
C HIS A 401 14.40 2.94 -25.46
N GLY A 402 13.25 2.58 -26.07
CA GLY A 402 12.66 1.26 -25.93
C GLY A 402 11.50 1.24 -24.93
N ALA A 403 11.14 0.04 -24.47
CA ALA A 403 10.04 -0.14 -23.53
C ALA A 403 10.48 0.14 -22.08
N GLY A 404 9.60 0.81 -21.35
CA GLY A 404 9.68 0.93 -19.89
C GLY A 404 8.73 -0.05 -19.22
N ILE A 405 9.14 -0.69 -18.13
CA ILE A 405 8.36 -1.61 -17.33
C ILE A 405 7.96 -0.90 -16.03
N PRO A 406 6.77 -0.26 -15.97
CA PRO A 406 6.35 0.48 -14.79
C PRO A 406 5.91 -0.48 -13.68
N HIS A 407 6.43 -0.29 -12.47
CA HIS A 407 6.03 -1.09 -11.31
C HIS A 407 5.43 -0.20 -10.21
N GLY A 408 6.26 0.31 -9.29
CA GLY A 408 5.80 1.23 -8.25
C GLY A 408 5.31 2.56 -8.80
N ALA A 409 4.25 3.09 -8.23
CA ALA A 409 3.67 4.37 -8.64
C ALA A 409 3.21 5.18 -7.43
N VAL A 410 3.36 6.50 -7.48
CA VAL A 410 2.91 7.39 -6.42
C VAL A 410 2.52 8.76 -7.00
N PHE A 411 1.45 9.34 -6.47
CA PHE A 411 1.04 10.71 -6.82
C PHE A 411 1.87 11.76 -6.08
N SER A 412 2.07 12.92 -6.68
CA SER A 412 2.65 14.07 -5.99
C SER A 412 1.77 14.49 -4.81
N LEU A 413 2.37 15.13 -3.80
CA LEU A 413 1.59 15.89 -2.82
C LEU A 413 0.76 16.96 -3.54
N ALA A 414 -0.40 17.26 -2.98
CA ALA A 414 -1.20 18.39 -3.44
C ALA A 414 -0.40 19.71 -3.32
N PRO A 415 -0.67 20.71 -4.19
CA PRO A 415 -0.09 22.04 -4.02
C PRO A 415 -0.40 22.59 -2.63
N ARG A 416 0.60 23.21 -2.00
CA ARG A 416 0.37 24.01 -0.80
C ARG A 416 -0.10 25.38 -1.27
N HIS A 417 -1.33 25.75 -0.94
CA HIS A 417 -1.89 27.09 -1.16
C HIS A 417 -1.65 27.98 0.04
#